data_9719144c3a3d9202fd17863a1bf3d8c0
#
_entry.id   9719144c3a3d9202fd17863a1bf3d8c0
#
_cell.length_a   1.000
_cell.length_b   1.000
_cell.length_c   1.000
_cell.angle_alpha   90.00
_cell.angle_beta   90.00
_cell.angle_gamma   90.00
#
_symmetry.space_group_name_H-M   'P 1'
#
loop_
_entity.id
_entity.type
_entity.pdbx_description
1 polymer ?
#
loop_
_entity_poly.entity_id
_entity_poly.type
_entity_poly.pdbx_seq_one_letter_code
_entity_poly.pdbx_strand_id
1 'polypeptide(L)'
;MKTIKIVSRKSNLARIQACIVSDRLKEKYPEINIQHIFKSTLGDNDLTTPLNKMPDIGVFTNDIKEDLISGRADLAVHSWKDLPIETEAGTVISGTLKRADMRDMLFLKKDSGSNNSLKILSSSPRREKNLTSFLPKALPGNPTDIKFCDVRGNIQTRINKLIEGKEDGLIVAKAAIDRILESHAPEFEEGKKELKISLESLKWMVLPLSANPCAAAQGALALEVRSDDKELQSIIKSISDDASLDLIEEERTILKSYGGGCHQKIGASVESIEIGKIKTVKGESEEGKEIDERVFLAKEDLGDFFQGLSRSSFFPQNIKNQVFFKREQINEANETLNALRGKGIYISRSNALDPSVTINDSNCVWASGVSTWEALARQGVWVNGCSDSLGENNSPEENPFEEMKWLKLSHSDNKDEGKEILPTYRLIPVELSLDITKYTHFYWMSSTAFLRAISVYPEILKARHATGLGKTHDLISSMASNKVMAFLDYQDWISAVERNS
;
A
#
# COMPACT_ATOMS: atom_id res chain seq x y z
N MET A 1 -12.35 40.46 6.64
CA MET A 1 -12.10 39.01 6.71
C MET A 1 -12.58 38.37 5.41
N LYS A 2 -11.71 37.64 4.72
CA LYS A 2 -12.10 36.92 3.51
C LYS A 2 -12.87 35.67 3.92
N THR A 3 -14.04 35.44 3.32
CA THR A 3 -14.79 34.20 3.50
C THR A 3 -14.52 33.29 2.30
N ILE A 4 -14.10 32.05 2.56
CA ILE A 4 -14.00 31.01 1.53
C ILE A 4 -15.16 30.05 1.69
N LYS A 5 -15.95 29.89 0.62
CA LYS A 5 -17.08 28.96 0.55
C LYS A 5 -16.57 27.62 -0.01
N ILE A 6 -16.53 26.60 0.83
CA ILE A 6 -16.07 25.25 0.45
C ILE A 6 -17.29 24.39 0.13
N VAL A 7 -17.36 23.87 -1.09
CA VAL A 7 -18.39 22.94 -1.51
C VAL A 7 -17.87 21.51 -1.54
N SER A 8 -18.67 20.57 -1.06
CA SER A 8 -18.42 19.13 -1.18
C SER A 8 -19.74 18.34 -1.22
N ARG A 9 -19.65 17.04 -1.49
CA ARG A 9 -20.79 16.13 -1.35
C ARG A 9 -21.26 16.07 0.11
N LYS A 10 -22.56 15.73 0.31
CA LYS A 10 -23.18 15.67 1.65
C LYS A 10 -22.85 14.41 2.46
N SER A 11 -22.20 13.38 1.86
CA SER A 11 -21.84 12.17 2.59
C SER A 11 -20.90 12.47 3.75
N ASN A 12 -20.96 11.71 4.85
CA ASN A 12 -20.12 11.94 6.02
C ASN A 12 -18.62 11.97 5.65
N LEU A 13 -18.16 11.05 4.79
CA LEU A 13 -16.77 11.05 4.34
C LEU A 13 -16.39 12.33 3.59
N ALA A 14 -17.25 12.82 2.69
CA ALA A 14 -16.97 14.06 1.95
C ALA A 14 -16.97 15.30 2.86
N ARG A 15 -17.85 15.33 3.86
CA ARG A 15 -17.85 16.39 4.89
C ARG A 15 -16.57 16.36 5.72
N ILE A 16 -16.12 15.18 6.17
CA ILE A 16 -14.85 15.00 6.87
C ILE A 16 -13.69 15.51 6.00
N GLN A 17 -13.67 15.18 4.72
CA GLN A 17 -12.65 15.66 3.78
C GLN A 17 -12.63 17.18 3.67
N ALA A 18 -13.80 17.82 3.59
CA ALA A 18 -13.92 19.28 3.59
C ALA A 18 -13.44 19.91 4.91
N CYS A 19 -13.72 19.28 6.06
CA CYS A 19 -13.23 19.73 7.35
C CYS A 19 -11.69 19.65 7.44
N ILE A 20 -11.07 18.56 6.99
CA ILE A 20 -9.60 18.41 6.94
C ILE A 20 -8.96 19.57 6.16
N VAL A 21 -9.53 19.93 5.01
CA VAL A 21 -9.03 21.06 4.21
C VAL A 21 -9.25 22.39 4.92
N SER A 22 -10.39 22.56 5.58
CA SER A 22 -10.71 23.76 6.36
C SER A 22 -9.75 23.95 7.52
N ASP A 23 -9.44 22.88 8.25
CA ASP A 23 -8.51 22.92 9.37
C ASP A 23 -7.11 23.32 8.90
N ARG A 24 -6.68 22.74 7.77
CA ARG A 24 -5.37 23.10 7.18
C ARG A 24 -5.32 24.55 6.70
N LEU A 25 -6.41 25.08 6.13
CA LEU A 25 -6.51 26.49 5.78
C LEU A 25 -6.47 27.39 7.00
N LYS A 26 -7.23 27.08 8.05
CA LYS A 26 -7.26 27.86 9.30
C LYS A 26 -5.95 27.81 10.06
N GLU A 27 -5.24 26.70 10.04
CA GLU A 27 -3.92 26.56 10.64
C GLU A 27 -2.94 27.58 10.02
N LYS A 28 -2.97 27.77 8.70
CA LYS A 28 -2.08 28.68 7.99
C LYS A 28 -2.59 30.11 7.92
N TYR A 29 -3.91 30.29 7.88
CA TYR A 29 -4.61 31.55 7.72
C TYR A 29 -5.74 31.68 8.75
N PRO A 30 -5.43 31.95 10.03
CA PRO A 30 -6.42 32.00 11.12
C PRO A 30 -7.53 33.03 10.91
N GLU A 31 -7.25 34.08 10.11
CA GLU A 31 -8.18 35.17 9.82
C GLU A 31 -9.23 34.82 8.74
N ILE A 32 -9.07 33.70 8.02
CA ILE A 32 -10.01 33.30 7.00
C ILE A 32 -11.27 32.72 7.65
N ASN A 33 -12.43 33.25 7.26
CA ASN A 33 -13.71 32.61 7.59
C ASN A 33 -14.04 31.53 6.56
N ILE A 34 -14.51 30.36 7.02
CA ILE A 34 -14.87 29.24 6.14
C ILE A 34 -16.36 28.94 6.29
N GLN A 35 -17.04 28.84 5.15
CA GLN A 35 -18.43 28.43 5.05
C GLN A 35 -18.53 27.14 4.24
N HIS A 36 -19.12 26.09 4.81
CA HIS A 36 -19.34 24.82 4.12
C HIS A 36 -20.69 24.81 3.37
N ILE A 37 -20.66 24.25 2.16
CA ILE A 37 -21.84 24.01 1.32
C ILE A 37 -21.84 22.50 0.99
N PHE A 38 -22.88 21.78 1.44
CA PHE A 38 -22.98 20.34 1.23
C PHE A 38 -24.08 20.02 0.22
N LYS A 39 -23.74 19.28 -0.85
CA LYS A 39 -24.65 18.95 -1.95
C LYS A 39 -24.89 17.45 -2.09
N SER A 40 -26.11 17.09 -2.49
CA SER A 40 -26.40 15.77 -3.06
C SER A 40 -26.09 15.80 -4.53
N THR A 41 -25.37 14.81 -5.03
CA THR A 41 -25.09 14.64 -6.45
C THR A 41 -26.03 13.58 -7.07
N LEU A 42 -26.10 13.52 -8.40
CA LEU A 42 -26.88 12.49 -9.10
C LEU A 42 -26.49 11.08 -8.65
N GLY A 43 -25.18 10.81 -8.47
CA GLY A 43 -24.68 9.53 -8.00
C GLY A 43 -25.02 9.20 -6.55
N ASP A 44 -25.34 10.22 -5.72
CA ASP A 44 -25.83 10.02 -4.35
C ASP A 44 -27.32 9.66 -4.32
N ASN A 45 -28.09 10.13 -5.29
CA ASN A 45 -29.54 9.95 -5.36
C ASN A 45 -29.94 8.63 -6.08
N ASP A 46 -29.16 8.19 -7.07
CA ASP A 46 -29.38 6.90 -7.75
C ASP A 46 -28.52 5.80 -7.14
N LEU A 47 -29.11 5.02 -6.24
CA LEU A 47 -28.48 3.87 -5.59
C LEU A 47 -28.77 2.54 -6.30
N THR A 48 -29.53 2.55 -7.39
CA THR A 48 -30.03 1.36 -8.09
C THR A 48 -29.24 1.04 -9.35
N THR A 49 -28.83 2.06 -10.10
CA THR A 49 -28.06 1.87 -11.34
C THR A 49 -26.61 1.50 -11.02
N PRO A 50 -26.08 0.39 -11.55
CA PRO A 50 -24.66 0.06 -11.42
C PRO A 50 -23.76 1.18 -11.91
N LEU A 51 -22.63 1.45 -11.23
CA LEU A 51 -21.71 2.55 -11.58
C LEU A 51 -21.20 2.46 -13.02
N ASN A 52 -20.96 1.26 -13.51
CA ASN A 52 -20.50 1.01 -14.89
C ASN A 52 -21.56 1.25 -15.97
N LYS A 53 -22.81 1.50 -15.59
CA LYS A 53 -23.91 1.86 -16.49
C LYS A 53 -24.29 3.34 -16.38
N MET A 54 -23.68 4.08 -15.46
CA MET A 54 -23.86 5.52 -15.36
C MET A 54 -22.98 6.25 -16.39
N PRO A 55 -23.30 7.47 -16.81
CA PRO A 55 -22.43 8.27 -17.66
C PRO A 55 -21.04 8.40 -17.07
N ASP A 56 -19.98 8.20 -17.85
CA ASP A 56 -18.58 8.22 -17.40
C ASP A 56 -18.13 9.57 -16.83
N ILE A 57 -18.81 10.65 -17.14
CA ILE A 57 -18.38 12.02 -16.83
C ILE A 57 -19.42 12.72 -15.95
N GLY A 58 -18.95 13.22 -14.80
CA GLY A 58 -19.67 14.25 -14.03
C GLY A 58 -20.79 13.81 -13.10
N VAL A 59 -21.09 12.51 -12.95
CA VAL A 59 -22.17 12.01 -12.07
C VAL A 59 -22.05 12.50 -10.62
N PHE A 60 -20.84 12.75 -10.17
CA PHE A 60 -20.54 13.22 -8.80
C PHE A 60 -20.01 14.65 -8.73
N THR A 61 -19.77 15.32 -9.87
CA THR A 61 -18.98 16.56 -9.91
C THR A 61 -19.61 17.72 -10.67
N ASN A 62 -20.52 17.50 -11.62
CA ASN A 62 -21.06 18.56 -12.46
C ASN A 62 -21.76 19.65 -11.64
N ASP A 63 -22.64 19.30 -10.69
CA ASP A 63 -23.36 20.28 -9.86
C ASP A 63 -22.41 21.10 -8.96
N ILE A 64 -21.28 20.49 -8.55
CA ILE A 64 -20.25 21.13 -7.73
C ILE A 64 -19.46 22.11 -8.61
N LYS A 65 -19.13 21.71 -9.83
CA LYS A 65 -18.41 22.54 -10.80
C LYS A 65 -19.22 23.79 -11.21
N GLU A 66 -20.54 23.64 -11.43
CA GLU A 66 -21.42 24.77 -11.69
C GLU A 66 -21.41 25.79 -10.54
N ASP A 67 -21.32 25.35 -9.29
CA ASP A 67 -21.21 26.25 -8.15
C ASP A 67 -19.89 27.03 -8.15
N LEU A 68 -18.77 26.40 -8.55
CA LEU A 68 -17.50 27.11 -8.71
C LEU A 68 -17.59 28.15 -9.82
N ILE A 69 -18.04 27.75 -11.03
CA ILE A 69 -18.11 28.65 -12.21
C ILE A 69 -19.04 29.82 -11.94
N SER A 70 -20.19 29.61 -11.30
CA SER A 70 -21.17 30.66 -10.99
C SER A 70 -20.78 31.54 -9.78
N GLY A 71 -19.68 31.21 -9.05
CA GLY A 71 -19.27 31.94 -7.84
C GLY A 71 -20.13 31.67 -6.61
N ARG A 72 -21.01 30.67 -6.64
CA ARG A 72 -21.75 30.23 -5.46
C ARG A 72 -20.80 29.55 -4.43
N ALA A 73 -19.78 28.92 -4.91
CA ALA A 73 -18.67 28.39 -4.11
C ALA A 73 -17.32 28.89 -4.64
N ASP A 74 -16.30 28.84 -3.81
CA ASP A 74 -14.94 29.29 -4.13
C ASP A 74 -13.98 28.11 -4.29
N LEU A 75 -14.10 27.08 -3.45
CA LEU A 75 -13.27 25.89 -3.41
C LEU A 75 -14.14 24.63 -3.38
N ALA A 76 -13.86 23.65 -4.23
CA ALA A 76 -14.44 22.31 -4.14
C ALA A 76 -13.43 21.31 -3.64
N VAL A 77 -13.89 20.41 -2.76
CA VAL A 77 -13.10 19.32 -2.20
C VAL A 77 -13.66 17.99 -2.68
N HIS A 78 -12.81 17.23 -3.37
CA HIS A 78 -13.17 15.92 -3.94
C HIS A 78 -12.22 14.81 -3.47
N SER A 79 -12.71 13.57 -3.41
CA SER A 79 -11.85 12.41 -3.50
C SER A 79 -11.29 12.37 -4.92
N TRP A 80 -10.00 12.58 -5.10
CA TRP A 80 -9.43 12.85 -6.43
C TRP A 80 -9.60 11.68 -7.43
N LYS A 81 -9.59 10.45 -6.95
CA LYS A 81 -9.83 9.25 -7.78
C LYS A 81 -11.19 9.22 -8.50
N ASP A 82 -12.16 9.99 -7.99
CA ASP A 82 -13.52 10.05 -8.53
C ASP A 82 -13.65 11.14 -9.61
N LEU A 83 -12.59 11.92 -9.85
CA LEU A 83 -12.53 12.93 -10.90
C LEU A 83 -12.07 12.34 -12.23
N PRO A 84 -12.65 12.79 -13.37
CA PRO A 84 -12.17 12.39 -14.69
C PRO A 84 -10.70 12.75 -14.89
N ILE A 85 -10.01 12.01 -15.75
CA ILE A 85 -8.57 12.27 -16.02
C ILE A 85 -8.40 13.60 -16.74
N GLU A 86 -9.30 13.92 -17.67
CA GLU A 86 -9.28 15.19 -18.36
C GLU A 86 -10.06 16.25 -17.57
N THR A 87 -9.42 17.39 -17.37
CA THR A 87 -10.05 18.55 -16.73
C THR A 87 -10.81 19.34 -17.78
N GLU A 88 -12.05 19.68 -17.50
CA GLU A 88 -12.82 20.55 -18.36
C GLU A 88 -12.47 22.04 -18.11
N ALA A 89 -12.79 22.91 -19.06
CA ALA A 89 -12.53 24.35 -18.96
C ALA A 89 -13.30 25.02 -17.79
N GLY A 90 -12.75 26.12 -17.30
CA GLY A 90 -13.38 27.00 -16.28
C GLY A 90 -12.88 26.74 -14.84
N THR A 91 -12.36 25.58 -14.53
CA THR A 91 -11.80 25.24 -13.22
C THR A 91 -10.42 24.59 -13.34
N VAL A 92 -9.70 24.51 -12.23
CA VAL A 92 -8.37 23.89 -12.15
C VAL A 92 -8.18 23.25 -10.78
N ILE A 93 -7.54 22.09 -10.75
CA ILE A 93 -7.03 21.50 -9.51
C ILE A 93 -5.77 22.28 -9.12
N SER A 94 -5.86 23.03 -8.04
CA SER A 94 -4.76 23.93 -7.59
C SER A 94 -3.84 23.30 -6.54
N GLY A 95 -4.17 22.10 -6.05
CA GLY A 95 -3.33 21.39 -5.09
C GLY A 95 -4.01 20.18 -4.46
N THR A 96 -3.26 19.53 -3.59
CA THR A 96 -3.68 18.42 -2.75
C THR A 96 -3.01 18.52 -1.39
N LEU A 97 -3.61 17.95 -0.35
CA LEU A 97 -2.93 17.77 0.93
C LEU A 97 -2.05 16.51 0.88
N LYS A 98 -1.22 16.30 1.92
CA LYS A 98 -0.47 15.06 2.08
C LYS A 98 -1.41 13.87 1.88
N ARG A 99 -1.02 12.97 0.98
CA ARG A 99 -1.81 11.81 0.59
C ARG A 99 -2.01 10.85 1.76
N ALA A 100 -3.24 10.41 1.99
CA ALA A 100 -3.53 9.32 2.91
C ALA A 100 -3.16 7.96 2.28
N ASP A 101 -3.16 6.90 3.09
CA ASP A 101 -2.82 5.56 2.62
C ASP A 101 -3.65 5.16 1.39
N MET A 102 -2.96 4.89 0.29
CA MET A 102 -3.59 4.62 -1.00
C MET A 102 -4.05 3.17 -1.17
N ARG A 103 -3.74 2.28 -0.22
CA ARG A 103 -4.08 0.86 -0.28
C ARG A 103 -5.57 0.61 -0.11
N ASP A 104 -5.99 -0.58 -0.52
CA ASP A 104 -7.33 -1.09 -0.21
C ASP A 104 -7.28 -1.98 1.03
N MET A 105 -8.42 -2.09 1.73
CA MET A 105 -8.63 -3.05 2.82
C MET A 105 -9.71 -4.05 2.42
N LEU A 106 -9.49 -5.31 2.76
CA LEU A 106 -10.50 -6.35 2.78
C LEU A 106 -10.98 -6.53 4.21
N PHE A 107 -12.29 -6.49 4.41
CA PHE A 107 -12.98 -6.95 5.61
C PHE A 107 -13.67 -8.27 5.31
N LEU A 108 -13.56 -9.25 6.21
CA LEU A 108 -14.14 -10.57 6.07
C LEU A 108 -14.87 -10.95 7.36
N LYS A 109 -16.04 -11.59 7.23
CA LYS A 109 -16.73 -12.17 8.39
C LYS A 109 -15.85 -13.23 9.06
N LYS A 110 -15.83 -13.26 10.38
CA LYS A 110 -14.95 -14.17 11.15
C LYS A 110 -15.18 -15.64 10.79
N ASP A 111 -16.40 -16.01 10.52
CA ASP A 111 -16.80 -17.40 10.21
C ASP A 111 -16.54 -17.82 8.75
N SER A 112 -16.24 -16.85 7.87
CA SER A 112 -16.04 -17.12 6.44
C SER A 112 -14.59 -17.49 6.08
N GLY A 113 -13.64 -17.34 7.00
CA GLY A 113 -12.20 -17.48 6.73
C GLY A 113 -11.73 -18.88 6.29
N SER A 114 -12.58 -19.92 6.43
CA SER A 114 -12.30 -21.31 6.03
C SER A 114 -13.18 -21.80 4.88
N ASN A 115 -14.00 -20.94 4.29
CA ASN A 115 -14.90 -21.31 3.19
C ASN A 115 -14.13 -21.49 1.88
N ASN A 116 -14.44 -22.56 1.13
CA ASN A 116 -13.87 -22.79 -0.21
C ASN A 116 -14.40 -21.80 -1.26
N SER A 117 -15.58 -21.24 -1.07
CA SER A 117 -16.21 -20.24 -1.94
C SER A 117 -16.52 -19.01 -1.14
N LEU A 118 -16.09 -17.84 -1.63
CA LEU A 118 -16.29 -16.55 -0.98
C LEU A 118 -16.98 -15.56 -1.93
N LYS A 119 -17.95 -14.82 -1.40
CA LYS A 119 -18.60 -13.69 -2.07
C LYS A 119 -18.10 -12.38 -1.48
N ILE A 120 -17.45 -11.57 -2.29
CA ILE A 120 -16.80 -10.33 -1.85
C ILE A 120 -17.49 -9.13 -2.49
N LEU A 121 -17.99 -8.23 -1.67
CA LEU A 121 -18.61 -6.98 -2.08
C LEU A 121 -17.56 -6.02 -2.66
N SER A 122 -17.65 -5.73 -3.95
CA SER A 122 -16.85 -4.72 -4.64
C SER A 122 -17.45 -4.39 -6.01
N SER A 123 -17.68 -3.11 -6.30
CA SER A 123 -18.10 -2.66 -7.64
C SER A 123 -16.94 -2.09 -8.47
N SER A 124 -15.71 -2.48 -8.16
CA SER A 124 -14.51 -2.02 -8.87
C SER A 124 -13.95 -3.12 -9.77
N PRO A 125 -14.02 -2.99 -11.11
CA PRO A 125 -13.44 -3.96 -12.04
C PRO A 125 -11.95 -4.17 -11.83
N ARG A 126 -11.22 -3.11 -11.44
CA ARG A 126 -9.80 -3.17 -11.09
C ARG A 126 -9.54 -4.14 -9.93
N ARG A 127 -10.31 -3.99 -8.83
CA ARG A 127 -10.18 -4.86 -7.64
C ARG A 127 -10.48 -6.31 -7.98
N GLU A 128 -11.58 -6.55 -8.70
CA GLU A 128 -11.95 -7.88 -9.17
C GLU A 128 -10.82 -8.51 -9.98
N LYS A 129 -10.33 -7.82 -11.03
CA LYS A 129 -9.27 -8.33 -11.89
C LYS A 129 -7.99 -8.67 -11.11
N ASN A 130 -7.52 -7.75 -10.27
CA ASN A 130 -6.24 -7.90 -9.59
C ASN A 130 -6.29 -8.89 -8.43
N LEU A 131 -7.42 -8.97 -7.72
CA LEU A 131 -7.54 -9.77 -6.50
C LEU A 131 -8.00 -11.22 -6.75
N THR A 132 -8.59 -11.52 -7.91
CA THR A 132 -8.99 -12.89 -8.27
C THR A 132 -7.81 -13.88 -8.22
N SER A 133 -6.60 -13.45 -8.57
CA SER A 133 -5.40 -14.29 -8.52
C SER A 133 -4.66 -14.25 -7.18
N PHE A 134 -4.82 -13.17 -6.41
CA PHE A 134 -4.12 -12.96 -5.15
C PHE A 134 -4.83 -13.60 -3.95
N LEU A 135 -6.12 -13.34 -3.78
CA LEU A 135 -6.85 -13.76 -2.59
C LEU A 135 -6.86 -15.27 -2.34
N PRO A 136 -6.94 -16.15 -3.36
CA PRO A 136 -6.84 -17.60 -3.15
C PRO A 136 -5.55 -18.04 -2.44
N LYS A 137 -4.46 -17.31 -2.65
CA LYS A 137 -3.15 -17.59 -2.05
C LYS A 137 -2.91 -16.86 -0.73
N ALA A 138 -3.58 -15.72 -0.55
CA ALA A 138 -3.39 -14.83 0.59
C ALA A 138 -4.31 -15.16 1.77
N LEU A 139 -5.39 -15.90 1.55
CA LEU A 139 -6.34 -16.30 2.58
C LEU A 139 -6.01 -17.68 3.14
N PRO A 140 -6.10 -17.88 4.46
CA PRO A 140 -6.06 -19.23 5.05
C PRO A 140 -7.13 -20.14 4.44
N GLY A 141 -6.82 -21.44 4.30
CA GLY A 141 -7.73 -22.40 3.68
C GLY A 141 -7.72 -22.40 2.15
N ASN A 142 -7.02 -21.47 1.50
CA ASN A 142 -6.85 -21.38 0.04
C ASN A 142 -8.18 -21.53 -0.72
N PRO A 143 -9.14 -20.59 -0.56
CA PRO A 143 -10.44 -20.66 -1.23
C PRO A 143 -10.23 -20.73 -2.75
N THR A 144 -10.94 -21.62 -3.41
CA THR A 144 -10.79 -21.87 -4.86
C THR A 144 -11.80 -21.10 -5.71
N ASP A 145 -12.89 -20.60 -5.12
CA ASP A 145 -13.95 -19.87 -5.80
C ASP A 145 -14.19 -18.52 -5.11
N ILE A 146 -13.78 -17.43 -5.76
CA ILE A 146 -14.01 -16.07 -5.27
C ILE A 146 -14.87 -15.32 -6.28
N LYS A 147 -16.04 -14.88 -5.84
CA LYS A 147 -16.99 -14.11 -6.63
C LYS A 147 -17.10 -12.69 -6.11
N PHE A 148 -17.01 -11.74 -7.01
CA PHE A 148 -17.24 -10.34 -6.69
C PHE A 148 -18.71 -9.97 -6.94
N CYS A 149 -19.28 -9.24 -6.00
CA CYS A 149 -20.67 -8.80 -6.03
C CYS A 149 -20.74 -7.28 -5.92
N ASP A 150 -21.59 -6.66 -6.72
CA ASP A 150 -21.77 -5.21 -6.71
C ASP A 150 -22.31 -4.70 -5.36
N VAL A 151 -21.78 -3.56 -4.91
CA VAL A 151 -22.24 -2.88 -3.71
C VAL A 151 -22.30 -1.36 -3.90
N ARG A 152 -23.42 -0.76 -3.52
CA ARG A 152 -23.64 0.68 -3.54
C ARG A 152 -23.89 1.24 -2.14
N GLY A 153 -23.70 2.53 -1.99
CA GLY A 153 -23.86 3.26 -0.73
C GLY A 153 -22.54 3.83 -0.20
N ASN A 154 -22.64 4.62 0.87
CA ASN A 154 -21.47 5.12 1.59
C ASN A 154 -20.78 3.99 2.38
N ILE A 155 -19.66 4.28 3.03
CA ILE A 155 -18.85 3.28 3.76
C ILE A 155 -19.69 2.55 4.81
N GLN A 156 -20.40 3.25 5.68
CA GLN A 156 -21.24 2.64 6.72
C GLN A 156 -22.31 1.73 6.13
N THR A 157 -23.00 2.20 5.09
CA THR A 157 -24.03 1.40 4.39
C THR A 157 -23.44 0.11 3.82
N ARG A 158 -22.22 0.14 3.25
CA ARG A 158 -21.57 -1.05 2.70
C ARG A 158 -21.14 -2.03 3.79
N ILE A 159 -20.64 -1.53 4.91
CA ILE A 159 -20.28 -2.35 6.08
C ILE A 159 -21.53 -3.03 6.65
N ASN A 160 -22.64 -2.28 6.80
CA ASN A 160 -23.89 -2.85 7.28
C ASN A 160 -24.43 -3.93 6.34
N LYS A 161 -24.35 -3.69 5.00
CA LYS A 161 -24.70 -4.71 4.01
C LYS A 161 -23.85 -5.96 4.12
N LEU A 162 -22.55 -5.84 4.42
CA LEU A 162 -21.70 -7.01 4.69
C LEU A 162 -22.19 -7.75 5.95
N ILE A 163 -22.39 -7.05 7.06
CA ILE A 163 -22.75 -7.68 8.35
C ILE A 163 -24.12 -8.39 8.25
N GLU A 164 -25.10 -7.73 7.67
CA GLU A 164 -26.48 -8.20 7.58
C GLU A 164 -26.74 -9.14 6.39
N GLY A 165 -25.90 -9.02 5.34
CA GLY A 165 -26.05 -9.75 4.08
C GLY A 165 -25.56 -11.20 4.13
N LYS A 166 -25.53 -11.83 2.96
CA LYS A 166 -25.07 -13.21 2.76
C LYS A 166 -23.65 -13.29 2.20
N GLU A 167 -23.08 -12.14 1.88
CA GLU A 167 -21.72 -12.02 1.36
C GLU A 167 -20.71 -12.17 2.51
N ASP A 168 -19.51 -12.64 2.15
CA ASP A 168 -18.47 -13.00 3.10
C ASP A 168 -17.52 -11.84 3.40
N GLY A 169 -17.27 -10.97 2.41
CA GLY A 169 -16.28 -9.90 2.51
C GLY A 169 -16.67 -8.61 1.80
N LEU A 170 -15.93 -7.54 2.10
CA LEU A 170 -16.06 -6.21 1.50
C LEU A 170 -14.69 -5.58 1.29
N ILE A 171 -14.47 -4.98 0.11
CA ILE A 171 -13.23 -4.22 -0.16
C ILE A 171 -13.55 -2.74 -0.24
N VAL A 172 -12.80 -1.95 0.54
CA VAL A 172 -12.88 -0.49 0.58
C VAL A 172 -11.48 0.14 0.53
N ALA A 173 -11.41 1.42 0.17
CA ALA A 173 -10.15 2.16 0.27
C ALA A 173 -9.80 2.44 1.74
N LYS A 174 -8.57 2.13 2.16
CA LYS A 174 -8.10 2.35 3.55
C LYS A 174 -8.27 3.81 3.96
N ALA A 175 -7.88 4.77 3.12
CA ALA A 175 -8.05 6.20 3.38
C ALA A 175 -9.49 6.62 3.75
N ALA A 176 -10.51 5.88 3.33
CA ALA A 176 -11.89 6.19 3.70
C ALA A 176 -12.20 5.75 5.13
N ILE A 177 -11.68 4.59 5.55
CA ILE A 177 -11.79 4.09 6.92
C ILE A 177 -10.99 4.98 7.87
N ASP A 178 -9.72 5.26 7.55
CA ASP A 178 -8.84 6.07 8.38
C ASP A 178 -9.46 7.44 8.66
N ARG A 179 -9.91 8.16 7.61
CA ARG A 179 -10.53 9.49 7.76
C ARG A 179 -11.75 9.50 8.66
N ILE A 180 -12.58 8.45 8.63
CA ILE A 180 -13.75 8.36 9.53
C ILE A 180 -13.28 8.10 10.96
N LEU A 181 -12.34 7.17 11.18
CA LEU A 181 -11.84 6.80 12.49
C LEU A 181 -11.00 7.90 13.15
N GLU A 182 -10.26 8.69 12.36
CA GLU A 182 -9.43 9.80 12.82
C GLU A 182 -10.19 11.12 12.97
N SER A 183 -11.43 11.19 12.51
CA SER A 183 -12.22 12.42 12.63
C SER A 183 -12.45 12.80 14.11
N HIS A 184 -12.18 14.06 14.44
CA HIS A 184 -12.35 14.63 15.78
C HIS A 184 -13.54 15.59 15.90
N ALA A 185 -14.24 15.87 14.79
CA ALA A 185 -15.39 16.77 14.82
C ALA A 185 -16.59 16.10 15.51
N PRO A 186 -17.23 16.77 16.50
CA PRO A 186 -18.29 16.17 17.33
C PRO A 186 -19.45 15.57 16.53
N GLU A 187 -19.76 16.16 15.39
CA GLU A 187 -20.85 15.71 14.52
C GLU A 187 -20.61 14.36 13.84
N PHE A 188 -19.39 13.83 13.86
CA PHE A 188 -19.04 12.52 13.29
C PHE A 188 -18.78 11.44 14.34
N GLU A 189 -18.79 11.79 15.64
CA GLU A 189 -18.44 10.86 16.75
C GLU A 189 -19.38 9.64 16.84
N GLU A 190 -20.68 9.83 16.58
CA GLU A 190 -21.63 8.71 16.58
C GLU A 190 -21.34 7.72 15.45
N GLY A 191 -21.21 8.22 14.21
CA GLY A 191 -20.87 7.38 13.06
C GLY A 191 -19.50 6.71 13.18
N LYS A 192 -18.52 7.36 13.81
CA LYS A 192 -17.21 6.78 14.14
C LYS A 192 -17.34 5.61 15.11
N LYS A 193 -18.13 5.76 16.19
CA LYS A 193 -18.37 4.70 17.17
C LYS A 193 -19.07 3.51 16.53
N GLU A 194 -20.13 3.76 15.76
CA GLU A 194 -20.86 2.71 15.04
C GLU A 194 -19.94 1.94 14.08
N LEU A 195 -19.12 2.67 13.30
CA LEU A 195 -18.16 2.06 12.39
C LEU A 195 -17.16 1.19 13.16
N LYS A 196 -16.58 1.69 14.26
CA LYS A 196 -15.61 0.95 15.07
C LYS A 196 -16.20 -0.37 15.59
N ILE A 197 -17.39 -0.33 16.18
CA ILE A 197 -18.11 -1.52 16.68
C ILE A 197 -18.34 -2.52 15.53
N SER A 198 -18.79 -2.03 14.37
CA SER A 198 -19.02 -2.87 13.19
C SER A 198 -17.75 -3.59 12.73
N LEU A 199 -16.63 -2.87 12.68
CA LEU A 199 -15.34 -3.40 12.22
C LEU A 199 -14.71 -4.39 13.21
N GLU A 200 -14.91 -4.24 14.52
CA GLU A 200 -14.45 -5.18 15.54
C GLU A 200 -15.07 -6.58 15.38
N SER A 201 -16.23 -6.69 14.72
CA SER A 201 -16.87 -7.97 14.39
C SER A 201 -16.27 -8.71 13.20
N LEU A 202 -15.38 -8.06 12.44
CA LEU A 202 -14.80 -8.54 11.20
C LEU A 202 -13.30 -8.86 11.36
N LYS A 203 -12.79 -9.74 10.51
CA LYS A 203 -11.34 -9.82 10.22
C LYS A 203 -11.00 -8.78 9.16
N TRP A 204 -9.79 -8.28 9.17
CA TRP A 204 -9.33 -7.28 8.21
C TRP A 204 -7.92 -7.57 7.70
N MET A 205 -7.64 -7.09 6.49
CA MET A 205 -6.29 -7.06 5.94
C MET A 205 -6.10 -5.84 5.03
N VAL A 206 -4.89 -5.30 5.03
CA VAL A 206 -4.45 -4.24 4.11
C VAL A 206 -3.79 -4.90 2.91
N LEU A 207 -4.33 -4.65 1.72
CA LEU A 207 -3.91 -5.28 0.48
C LEU A 207 -2.64 -4.62 -0.08
N PRO A 208 -1.60 -5.39 -0.45
CA PRO A 208 -0.35 -4.83 -0.95
C PRO A 208 -0.51 -4.26 -2.36
N LEU A 209 0.20 -3.17 -2.64
CA LEU A 209 0.15 -2.50 -3.94
C LEU A 209 0.76 -3.34 -5.07
N SER A 210 1.71 -4.21 -4.77
CA SER A 210 2.25 -5.17 -5.75
C SER A 210 1.21 -6.17 -6.27
N ALA A 211 0.20 -6.50 -5.46
CA ALA A 211 -0.89 -7.38 -5.87
C ALA A 211 -2.12 -6.60 -6.36
N ASN A 212 -2.40 -5.44 -5.76
CA ASN A 212 -3.58 -4.64 -6.04
C ASN A 212 -3.21 -3.14 -6.04
N PRO A 213 -2.51 -2.64 -7.07
CA PRO A 213 -2.22 -1.23 -7.17
C PRO A 213 -3.52 -0.41 -7.15
N CYS A 214 -3.45 0.77 -6.57
CA CYS A 214 -4.64 1.58 -6.29
C CYS A 214 -5.30 2.14 -7.57
N ALA A 215 -6.50 2.68 -7.44
CA ALA A 215 -7.00 3.59 -8.45
C ALA A 215 -6.15 4.87 -8.44
N ALA A 216 -5.81 5.42 -9.58
CA ALA A 216 -4.99 6.63 -9.66
C ALA A 216 -5.58 7.74 -8.78
N ALA A 217 -4.73 8.38 -7.99
CA ALA A 217 -5.08 9.37 -6.98
C ALA A 217 -5.93 8.85 -5.79
N GLN A 218 -6.04 7.54 -5.57
CA GLN A 218 -6.71 7.04 -4.36
C GLN A 218 -5.97 7.52 -3.10
N GLY A 219 -6.70 7.96 -2.08
CA GLY A 219 -6.15 8.56 -0.86
C GLY A 219 -5.92 10.07 -0.94
N ALA A 220 -5.92 10.67 -2.13
CA ALA A 220 -5.72 12.10 -2.33
C ALA A 220 -7.02 12.89 -2.34
N LEU A 221 -6.93 14.18 -1.96
CA LEU A 221 -7.98 15.17 -2.08
C LEU A 221 -7.66 16.13 -3.22
N ALA A 222 -8.56 16.32 -4.18
CA ALA A 222 -8.43 17.36 -5.17
C ALA A 222 -9.05 18.65 -4.67
N LEU A 223 -8.25 19.73 -4.70
CA LEU A 223 -8.66 21.08 -4.33
C LEU A 223 -8.89 21.88 -5.61
N GLU A 224 -10.17 21.94 -6.03
CA GLU A 224 -10.59 22.55 -7.29
C GLU A 224 -11.10 23.96 -7.08
N VAL A 225 -10.62 24.91 -7.89
CA VAL A 225 -11.01 26.33 -7.86
C VAL A 225 -11.26 26.85 -9.27
N ARG A 226 -11.83 28.03 -9.39
CA ARG A 226 -11.94 28.69 -10.71
C ARG A 226 -10.55 28.96 -11.31
N SER A 227 -10.44 28.82 -12.62
CA SER A 227 -9.20 29.03 -13.35
C SER A 227 -8.75 30.49 -13.40
N ASP A 228 -9.65 31.44 -13.16
CA ASP A 228 -9.41 32.90 -13.11
C ASP A 228 -9.12 33.42 -11.70
N ASP A 229 -9.42 32.68 -10.62
CA ASP A 229 -9.17 33.09 -9.24
C ASP A 229 -7.71 32.80 -8.82
N LYS A 230 -6.78 33.67 -9.29
CA LYS A 230 -5.34 33.52 -9.03
C LYS A 230 -4.97 33.67 -7.56
N GLU A 231 -5.73 34.47 -6.81
CA GLU A 231 -5.50 34.66 -5.39
C GLU A 231 -5.78 33.37 -4.61
N LEU A 232 -6.95 32.75 -4.85
CA LEU A 232 -7.28 31.50 -4.17
C LEU A 232 -6.37 30.33 -4.61
N GLN A 233 -5.99 30.28 -5.91
CA GLN A 233 -4.98 29.31 -6.39
C GLN A 233 -3.67 29.42 -5.59
N SER A 234 -3.18 30.65 -5.32
CA SER A 234 -1.97 30.88 -4.53
C SER A 234 -2.14 30.41 -3.06
N ILE A 235 -3.30 30.69 -2.46
CA ILE A 235 -3.63 30.22 -1.10
C ILE A 235 -3.62 28.68 -1.07
N ILE A 236 -4.30 28.01 -1.99
CA ILE A 236 -4.39 26.56 -2.06
C ILE A 236 -2.99 25.95 -2.30
N LYS A 237 -2.22 26.50 -3.23
CA LYS A 237 -0.84 26.04 -3.48
C LYS A 237 0.02 26.11 -2.22
N SER A 238 -0.18 27.12 -1.39
CA SER A 238 0.59 27.31 -0.16
C SER A 238 0.33 26.25 0.91
N ILE A 239 -0.80 25.55 0.89
CA ILE A 239 -1.15 24.43 1.77
C ILE A 239 -0.99 23.08 1.09
N SER A 240 -0.67 23.08 -0.20
CA SER A 240 -0.50 21.86 -1.00
C SER A 240 0.78 21.11 -0.61
N ASP A 241 0.74 19.78 -0.77
CA ASP A 241 1.88 18.87 -0.66
C ASP A 241 2.37 18.51 -2.06
N ASP A 242 3.45 19.17 -2.49
CA ASP A 242 3.99 19.01 -3.84
C ASP A 242 4.47 17.58 -4.10
N ALA A 243 5.01 16.89 -3.09
CA ALA A 243 5.46 15.51 -3.25
C ALA A 243 4.28 14.56 -3.55
N SER A 244 3.15 14.73 -2.85
CA SER A 244 1.93 13.98 -3.16
C SER A 244 1.40 14.33 -4.55
N LEU A 245 1.43 15.62 -4.92
CA LEU A 245 0.95 16.10 -6.21
C LEU A 245 1.70 15.42 -7.37
N ASP A 246 3.03 15.43 -7.33
CA ASP A 246 3.89 14.83 -8.36
C ASP A 246 3.59 13.33 -8.57
N LEU A 247 3.42 12.57 -7.47
CA LEU A 247 3.13 11.14 -7.55
C LEU A 247 1.75 10.88 -8.15
N ILE A 248 0.75 11.69 -7.79
CA ILE A 248 -0.61 11.57 -8.27
C ILE A 248 -0.69 11.91 -9.77
N GLU A 249 -0.02 12.96 -10.21
CA GLU A 249 0.02 13.34 -11.62
C GLU A 249 0.69 12.24 -12.46
N GLU A 250 1.72 11.60 -11.94
CA GLU A 250 2.38 10.47 -12.57
C GLU A 250 1.42 9.27 -12.70
N GLU A 251 0.68 8.90 -11.65
CA GLU A 251 -0.35 7.83 -11.70
C GLU A 251 -1.43 8.14 -12.73
N ARG A 252 -1.93 9.38 -12.78
CA ARG A 252 -2.95 9.82 -13.74
C ARG A 252 -2.43 9.80 -15.17
N THR A 253 -1.17 10.17 -15.37
CA THR A 253 -0.49 10.09 -16.67
C THR A 253 -0.36 8.64 -17.14
N ILE A 254 0.02 7.73 -16.24
CA ILE A 254 0.06 6.28 -16.52
C ILE A 254 -1.33 5.79 -16.93
N LEU A 255 -2.37 6.10 -16.15
CA LEU A 255 -3.72 5.65 -16.45
C LEU A 255 -4.24 6.24 -17.78
N LYS A 256 -3.89 7.50 -18.09
CA LYS A 256 -4.21 8.15 -19.37
C LYS A 256 -3.61 7.43 -20.58
N SER A 257 -2.39 6.87 -20.45
CA SER A 257 -1.75 6.13 -21.53
C SER A 257 -2.46 4.82 -21.90
N TYR A 258 -3.34 4.33 -21.01
CA TYR A 258 -4.18 3.16 -21.25
C TYR A 258 -5.65 3.53 -21.60
N GLY A 259 -5.90 4.76 -22.04
CA GLY A 259 -7.23 5.21 -22.49
C GLY A 259 -8.00 6.03 -21.45
N GLY A 260 -7.69 5.91 -20.16
CA GLY A 260 -8.32 6.66 -19.06
C GLY A 260 -9.79 6.30 -18.80
N GLY A 261 -10.22 6.30 -17.54
CA GLY A 261 -11.62 6.08 -17.16
C GLY A 261 -11.78 5.37 -15.82
N CYS A 262 -12.87 5.68 -15.08
CA CYS A 262 -13.14 5.08 -13.77
C CYS A 262 -13.54 3.60 -13.85
N HIS A 263 -13.83 3.08 -15.04
CA HIS A 263 -14.28 1.71 -15.29
C HIS A 263 -13.18 0.76 -15.75
N GLN A 264 -11.94 1.26 -15.82
CA GLN A 264 -10.82 0.42 -16.26
C GLN A 264 -10.48 -0.66 -15.22
N LYS A 265 -10.04 -1.80 -15.73
CA LYS A 265 -9.52 -2.91 -14.92
C LYS A 265 -8.07 -2.69 -14.48
N ILE A 266 -7.53 -1.49 -14.65
CA ILE A 266 -6.12 -1.16 -14.41
C ILE A 266 -5.99 -0.39 -13.10
N GLY A 267 -5.03 -0.81 -12.28
CA GLY A 267 -4.52 -0.05 -11.14
C GLY A 267 -3.15 0.52 -11.46
N ALA A 268 -2.88 1.72 -10.97
CA ALA A 268 -1.58 2.35 -11.06
C ALA A 268 -1.23 2.99 -9.72
N SER A 269 -0.08 2.66 -9.16
CA SER A 269 0.45 3.28 -7.95
C SER A 269 1.89 3.71 -8.15
N VAL A 270 2.23 4.88 -7.62
CA VAL A 270 3.60 5.40 -7.56
C VAL A 270 3.92 5.70 -6.10
N GLU A 271 4.93 5.01 -5.57
CA GLU A 271 5.40 5.14 -4.20
C GLU A 271 6.77 5.80 -4.19
N SER A 272 6.97 6.79 -3.33
CA SER A 272 8.30 7.38 -3.11
C SER A 272 8.92 6.73 -1.89
N ILE A 273 10.15 6.27 -2.04
CA ILE A 273 11.01 5.78 -0.95
C ILE A 273 12.30 6.61 -0.93
N GLU A 274 13.10 6.49 0.11
CA GLU A 274 14.31 7.31 0.28
C GLU A 274 15.27 7.24 -0.93
N ILE A 275 15.45 6.04 -1.48
CA ILE A 275 16.40 5.77 -2.56
C ILE A 275 15.79 5.80 -3.97
N GLY A 276 14.50 6.09 -4.11
CA GLY A 276 13.87 6.12 -5.44
C GLY A 276 12.35 6.13 -5.43
N LYS A 277 11.77 5.69 -6.54
CA LYS A 277 10.32 5.52 -6.72
C LYS A 277 10.01 4.10 -7.16
N ILE A 278 8.85 3.59 -6.78
CA ILE A 278 8.33 2.31 -7.25
C ILE A 278 7.04 2.58 -7.99
N LYS A 279 6.99 2.14 -9.25
CA LYS A 279 5.79 2.17 -10.07
C LYS A 279 5.22 0.78 -10.16
N THR A 280 3.95 0.63 -9.88
CA THR A 280 3.23 -0.63 -10.06
C THR A 280 2.00 -0.38 -10.92
N VAL A 281 1.89 -1.09 -12.05
CA VAL A 281 0.74 -1.05 -12.95
C VAL A 281 0.27 -2.48 -13.17
N LYS A 282 -0.99 -2.75 -12.84
CA LYS A 282 -1.53 -4.10 -12.95
C LYS A 282 -2.99 -4.09 -13.36
N GLY A 283 -3.35 -5.06 -14.19
CA GLY A 283 -4.74 -5.19 -14.64
C GLY A 283 -4.87 -5.76 -16.04
N GLU A 284 -5.87 -5.27 -16.78
CA GLU A 284 -6.18 -5.71 -18.13
C GLU A 284 -6.60 -4.49 -18.96
N SER A 285 -5.97 -4.31 -20.12
CA SER A 285 -6.34 -3.24 -21.06
C SER A 285 -7.73 -3.50 -21.68
N GLU A 286 -8.29 -2.51 -22.37
CA GLU A 286 -9.56 -2.65 -23.11
C GLU A 286 -9.49 -3.72 -24.20
N GLU A 287 -8.29 -3.95 -24.74
CA GLU A 287 -8.01 -4.98 -25.75
C GLU A 287 -7.84 -6.40 -25.14
N GLY A 288 -7.97 -6.55 -23.81
CA GLY A 288 -7.79 -7.81 -23.09
C GLY A 288 -6.31 -8.19 -22.83
N LYS A 289 -5.37 -7.27 -23.04
CA LYS A 289 -3.94 -7.52 -22.76
C LYS A 289 -3.70 -7.44 -21.26
N GLU A 290 -3.08 -8.47 -20.68
CA GLU A 290 -2.65 -8.49 -19.29
C GLU A 290 -1.50 -7.51 -19.07
N ILE A 291 -1.56 -6.76 -17.95
CA ILE A 291 -0.55 -5.80 -17.52
C ILE A 291 -0.15 -6.22 -16.10
N ASP A 292 1.15 -6.46 -15.91
CA ASP A 292 1.74 -6.76 -14.59
C ASP A 292 3.17 -6.22 -14.58
N GLU A 293 3.28 -4.93 -14.28
CA GLU A 293 4.54 -4.19 -14.30
C GLU A 293 4.81 -3.62 -12.90
N ARG A 294 5.97 -3.96 -12.34
CA ARG A 294 6.48 -3.32 -11.13
C ARG A 294 7.95 -2.98 -11.35
N VAL A 295 8.28 -1.70 -11.25
CA VAL A 295 9.60 -1.16 -11.58
C VAL A 295 10.09 -0.27 -10.45
N PHE A 296 11.33 -0.49 -10.02
CA PHE A 296 12.05 0.44 -9.16
C PHE A 296 12.88 1.41 -10.01
N LEU A 297 12.70 2.68 -9.77
CA LEU A 297 13.43 3.78 -10.39
C LEU A 297 14.32 4.40 -9.33
N ALA A 298 15.60 4.08 -9.39
CA ALA A 298 16.60 4.62 -8.47
C ALA A 298 16.74 6.14 -8.64
N LYS A 299 16.99 6.85 -7.52
CA LYS A 299 17.23 8.29 -7.50
C LYS A 299 18.57 8.65 -8.11
N GLU A 300 19.56 7.77 -7.92
CA GLU A 300 20.91 7.93 -8.44
C GLU A 300 21.15 7.03 -9.64
N ASP A 301 21.81 7.57 -10.65
CA ASP A 301 22.31 6.77 -11.76
C ASP A 301 23.60 6.06 -11.35
N LEU A 302 23.61 4.75 -11.50
CA LEU A 302 24.76 3.88 -11.25
C LEU A 302 25.31 3.33 -12.58
N GLY A 303 25.42 4.18 -13.58
CA GLY A 303 25.69 3.84 -15.01
C GLY A 303 26.83 2.88 -15.29
N ASP A 304 27.84 2.78 -14.41
CA ASP A 304 28.97 1.86 -14.54
C ASP A 304 28.80 0.56 -13.74
N PHE A 305 27.68 0.39 -13.02
CA PHE A 305 27.46 -0.77 -12.14
C PHE A 305 27.62 -2.11 -12.90
N PHE A 306 27.11 -2.20 -14.12
CA PHE A 306 27.14 -3.42 -14.93
C PHE A 306 28.44 -3.59 -15.75
N GLN A 307 29.39 -2.66 -15.65
CA GLN A 307 30.65 -2.77 -16.40
C GLN A 307 31.45 -4.02 -15.98
N GLY A 308 31.79 -4.86 -16.95
CA GLY A 308 32.51 -6.12 -16.72
C GLY A 308 31.65 -7.26 -16.17
N LEU A 309 30.33 -7.07 -16.14
CA LEU A 309 29.40 -8.15 -15.81
C LEU A 309 29.40 -9.21 -16.92
N SER A 310 29.35 -10.47 -16.53
CA SER A 310 29.14 -11.61 -17.41
C SER A 310 28.31 -12.67 -16.70
N ARG A 311 27.74 -13.63 -17.42
CA ARG A 311 26.93 -14.73 -16.84
C ARG A 311 27.67 -15.57 -15.80
N SER A 312 29.00 -15.56 -15.80
CA SER A 312 29.84 -16.32 -14.84
C SER A 312 30.44 -15.45 -13.73
N SER A 313 30.30 -14.12 -13.78
CA SER A 313 30.99 -13.18 -12.88
C SER A 313 30.13 -12.65 -11.73
N PHE A 314 28.90 -13.12 -11.55
CA PHE A 314 28.04 -12.68 -10.45
C PHE A 314 27.71 -13.81 -9.44
N PHE A 315 27.39 -13.42 -8.22
CA PHE A 315 27.00 -14.32 -7.13
C PHE A 315 25.74 -13.80 -6.41
N PRO A 316 24.79 -14.65 -6.03
CA PRO A 316 24.70 -16.07 -6.37
C PRO A 316 24.10 -16.28 -7.76
N GLN A 317 24.56 -17.27 -8.50
CA GLN A 317 23.96 -17.68 -9.77
C GLN A 317 22.64 -18.44 -9.57
N ASN A 318 22.43 -18.97 -8.37
CA ASN A 318 21.16 -19.52 -7.91
C ASN A 318 20.99 -19.09 -6.44
N ILE A 319 19.82 -18.61 -6.12
CA ILE A 319 19.49 -18.14 -4.77
C ILE A 319 19.74 -19.19 -3.69
N LYS A 320 19.57 -20.47 -4.03
CA LYS A 320 19.85 -21.61 -3.11
C LYS A 320 21.33 -21.78 -2.77
N ASN A 321 22.24 -21.18 -3.54
CA ASN A 321 23.68 -21.27 -3.31
C ASN A 321 24.17 -20.27 -2.25
N GLN A 322 23.31 -19.37 -1.78
CA GLN A 322 23.67 -18.41 -0.71
C GLN A 322 23.48 -19.02 0.68
N VAL A 323 24.22 -20.13 0.94
CA VAL A 323 24.13 -20.86 2.21
C VAL A 323 25.32 -20.50 3.12
N PHE A 324 25.14 -19.51 3.98
CA PHE A 324 26.14 -19.07 4.95
C PHE A 324 25.85 -19.58 6.37
N PHE A 325 24.60 -20.00 6.63
CA PHE A 325 24.13 -20.45 7.93
C PHE A 325 23.16 -21.63 7.80
N LYS A 326 23.22 -22.52 8.78
CA LYS A 326 22.16 -23.48 9.08
C LYS A 326 21.24 -22.86 10.15
N ARG A 327 19.94 -23.08 10.02
CA ARG A 327 18.97 -22.67 11.04
C ARG A 327 18.69 -23.77 12.02
N GLU A 328 18.62 -23.40 13.28
CA GLU A 328 18.18 -24.25 14.38
C GLU A 328 17.02 -23.58 15.09
N GLN A 329 15.88 -24.24 15.17
CA GLN A 329 14.67 -23.71 15.80
C GLN A 329 14.85 -23.61 17.32
N ILE A 330 14.18 -22.61 17.92
CA ILE A 330 14.12 -22.40 19.37
C ILE A 330 12.68 -22.75 19.78
N ASN A 331 12.49 -23.99 20.24
CA ASN A 331 11.14 -24.54 20.52
C ASN A 331 10.43 -23.81 21.66
N GLU A 332 11.17 -23.25 22.63
CA GLU A 332 10.62 -22.48 23.74
C GLU A 332 9.84 -21.24 23.27
N ALA A 333 10.18 -20.70 22.10
CA ALA A 333 9.44 -19.59 21.49
C ALA A 333 8.02 -19.98 21.07
N ASN A 334 7.76 -21.27 20.77
CA ASN A 334 6.46 -21.74 20.34
C ASN A 334 5.41 -21.61 21.45
N GLU A 335 5.78 -21.90 22.70
CA GLU A 335 4.90 -21.74 23.85
C GLU A 335 4.53 -20.26 24.06
N THR A 336 5.52 -19.38 23.96
CA THR A 336 5.31 -17.91 24.04
C THR A 336 4.36 -17.44 22.94
N LEU A 337 4.54 -17.87 21.70
CA LEU A 337 3.70 -17.48 20.57
C LEU A 337 2.27 -17.99 20.70
N ASN A 338 2.07 -19.22 21.14
CA ASN A 338 0.73 -19.79 21.39
C ASN A 338 -0.03 -19.05 22.50
N ALA A 339 0.70 -18.52 23.49
CA ALA A 339 0.13 -17.75 24.60
C ALA A 339 -0.09 -16.26 24.29
N LEU A 340 0.51 -15.76 23.18
CA LEU A 340 0.52 -14.34 22.85
C LEU A 340 -0.90 -13.83 22.50
N ARG A 341 -1.26 -12.64 23.03
CA ARG A 341 -2.55 -11.98 22.80
C ARG A 341 -2.37 -10.47 22.67
N GLY A 342 -3.13 -9.85 21.77
CA GLY A 342 -3.20 -8.39 21.60
C GLY A 342 -1.87 -7.76 21.21
N LYS A 343 -1.05 -8.44 20.37
CA LYS A 343 0.25 -7.97 19.93
C LYS A 343 0.33 -7.92 18.40
N GLY A 344 1.15 -6.99 17.89
CA GLY A 344 1.64 -7.04 16.54
C GLY A 344 2.79 -8.02 16.40
N ILE A 345 2.79 -8.87 15.38
CA ILE A 345 3.82 -9.86 15.10
C ILE A 345 4.36 -9.60 13.70
N TYR A 346 5.58 -9.08 13.62
CA TYR A 346 6.27 -8.91 12.34
C TYR A 346 7.06 -10.15 11.97
N ILE A 347 6.80 -10.71 10.78
CA ILE A 347 7.43 -11.93 10.30
C ILE A 347 8.21 -11.65 9.01
N SER A 348 9.54 -11.55 9.13
CA SER A 348 10.41 -11.28 7.97
C SER A 348 10.52 -12.47 7.01
N ARG A 349 10.36 -13.69 7.52
CA ARG A 349 10.46 -14.95 6.74
C ARG A 349 9.50 -15.97 7.32
N SER A 350 8.74 -16.66 6.47
CA SER A 350 7.73 -17.64 6.91
C SER A 350 8.31 -18.76 7.79
N ASN A 351 9.54 -19.16 7.55
CA ASN A 351 10.22 -20.19 8.35
C ASN A 351 10.77 -19.69 9.70
N ALA A 352 10.50 -18.44 10.08
CA ALA A 352 10.67 -17.97 11.47
C ALA A 352 9.49 -18.37 12.37
N LEU A 353 8.39 -18.80 11.79
CA LEU A 353 7.23 -19.33 12.50
C LEU A 353 7.20 -20.85 12.31
N ASP A 354 7.19 -21.58 13.42
CA ASP A 354 7.04 -23.04 13.40
C ASP A 354 5.61 -23.41 12.98
N PRO A 355 5.40 -24.37 12.06
CA PRO A 355 4.06 -24.76 11.60
C PRO A 355 3.14 -25.31 12.70
N SER A 356 3.67 -25.72 13.85
CA SER A 356 2.87 -26.17 15.01
C SER A 356 2.27 -25.03 15.82
N VAL A 357 2.72 -23.78 15.60
CA VAL A 357 2.24 -22.60 16.33
C VAL A 357 0.92 -22.14 15.78
N THR A 358 -0.05 -21.91 16.67
CA THR A 358 -1.34 -21.29 16.33
C THR A 358 -1.37 -19.85 16.82
N ILE A 359 -1.36 -18.90 15.88
CA ILE A 359 -1.48 -17.48 16.23
C ILE A 359 -2.93 -17.17 16.58
N ASN A 360 -3.14 -16.60 17.76
CA ASN A 360 -4.48 -16.18 18.19
C ASN A 360 -4.98 -14.97 17.38
N ASP A 361 -6.26 -14.96 17.06
CA ASP A 361 -6.93 -13.92 16.22
C ASP A 361 -6.92 -12.50 16.84
N SER A 362 -6.60 -12.36 18.14
CA SER A 362 -6.39 -11.04 18.74
C SER A 362 -5.05 -10.40 18.40
N ASN A 363 -4.12 -11.16 17.78
CA ASN A 363 -2.85 -10.64 17.32
C ASN A 363 -2.97 -10.13 15.88
N CYS A 364 -2.18 -9.10 15.55
CA CYS A 364 -2.02 -8.59 14.21
C CYS A 364 -0.74 -9.17 13.59
N VAL A 365 -0.83 -9.85 12.46
CA VAL A 365 0.35 -10.43 11.77
C VAL A 365 0.72 -9.59 10.56
N TRP A 366 1.98 -9.18 10.48
CA TRP A 366 2.53 -8.41 9.37
C TRP A 366 3.70 -9.14 8.73
N ALA A 367 3.63 -9.38 7.44
CA ALA A 367 4.68 -10.06 6.67
C ALA A 367 5.65 -9.06 6.01
N SER A 368 6.87 -9.46 5.72
CA SER A 368 7.83 -8.63 4.98
C SER A 368 7.42 -8.37 3.52
N GLY A 369 6.70 -9.32 2.91
CA GLY A 369 6.26 -9.22 1.53
C GLY A 369 5.26 -10.32 1.16
N VAL A 370 4.76 -10.29 -0.06
CA VAL A 370 3.70 -11.18 -0.56
C VAL A 370 4.09 -12.66 -0.48
N SER A 371 5.33 -13.02 -0.83
CA SER A 371 5.78 -14.43 -0.74
C SER A 371 5.76 -14.99 0.68
N THR A 372 6.12 -14.16 1.68
CA THR A 372 6.03 -14.51 3.11
C THR A 372 4.56 -14.63 3.52
N TRP A 373 3.72 -13.69 3.10
CA TRP A 373 2.27 -13.72 3.33
C TRP A 373 1.65 -15.02 2.84
N GLU A 374 1.83 -15.35 1.55
CA GLU A 374 1.26 -16.57 0.96
C GLU A 374 1.76 -17.85 1.66
N ALA A 375 3.02 -17.86 2.10
CA ALA A 375 3.55 -19.00 2.84
C ALA A 375 2.91 -19.15 4.24
N LEU A 376 2.66 -18.03 4.94
CA LEU A 376 1.96 -18.02 6.23
C LEU A 376 0.48 -18.39 6.08
N ALA A 377 -0.19 -17.89 5.03
CA ALA A 377 -1.58 -18.23 4.74
C ALA A 377 -1.76 -19.75 4.49
N ARG A 378 -0.82 -20.38 3.78
CA ARG A 378 -0.80 -21.85 3.61
C ARG A 378 -0.62 -22.62 4.93
N GLN A 379 -0.04 -21.99 5.96
CA GLN A 379 0.05 -22.56 7.31
C GLN A 379 -1.20 -22.27 8.16
N GLY A 380 -2.23 -21.65 7.57
CA GLY A 380 -3.46 -21.29 8.29
C GLY A 380 -3.39 -19.97 9.04
N VAL A 381 -2.32 -19.18 8.90
CA VAL A 381 -2.16 -17.89 9.59
C VAL A 381 -2.90 -16.79 8.85
N TRP A 382 -3.75 -16.04 9.57
CA TRP A 382 -4.35 -14.80 9.06
C TRP A 382 -3.30 -13.69 9.07
N VAL A 383 -3.01 -13.11 7.89
CA VAL A 383 -2.04 -12.03 7.74
C VAL A 383 -2.79 -10.71 7.50
N ASN A 384 -2.54 -9.71 8.33
CA ASN A 384 -3.23 -8.42 8.27
C ASN A 384 -2.62 -7.44 7.24
N GLY A 385 -1.39 -7.69 6.81
CA GLY A 385 -0.72 -6.87 5.81
C GLY A 385 0.72 -7.26 5.60
N CYS A 386 1.41 -6.55 4.69
CA CYS A 386 2.83 -6.73 4.51
C CYS A 386 3.54 -5.42 4.15
N SER A 387 4.87 -5.43 4.32
CA SER A 387 5.77 -4.34 3.91
C SER A 387 6.02 -4.30 2.40
N ASP A 388 5.36 -5.14 1.65
CA ASP A 388 5.42 -5.24 0.18
C ASP A 388 6.85 -5.31 -0.40
N SER A 389 7.77 -5.89 0.38
CA SER A 389 9.21 -5.99 0.08
C SER A 389 9.97 -4.64 0.05
N LEU A 390 9.37 -3.56 0.57
CA LEU A 390 9.98 -2.22 0.61
C LEU A 390 10.93 -2.00 1.79
N GLY A 391 11.12 -3.04 2.59
CA GLY A 391 11.92 -2.98 3.81
C GLY A 391 11.10 -2.61 5.05
N GLU A 392 11.68 -2.89 6.20
CA GLU A 392 11.00 -2.74 7.50
C GLU A 392 10.78 -1.27 7.89
N ASN A 393 11.65 -0.36 7.42
CA ASN A 393 11.58 1.07 7.74
C ASN A 393 10.49 1.80 6.94
N ASN A 394 10.06 1.23 5.83
CA ASN A 394 9.04 1.81 4.95
C ASN A 394 7.65 1.18 5.17
N SER A 395 7.49 0.39 6.23
CA SER A 395 6.24 -0.31 6.49
C SER A 395 5.41 0.44 7.52
N PRO A 396 4.22 0.89 7.15
CA PRO A 396 3.23 1.27 8.15
C PRO A 396 2.70 -0.01 8.79
N GLU A 397 3.31 -0.41 9.89
CA GLU A 397 2.80 -1.46 10.76
C GLU A 397 1.73 -0.85 11.64
N GLU A 398 0.53 -0.72 11.13
CA GLU A 398 -0.56 -0.07 11.82
C GLU A 398 -1.73 -1.04 11.95
N ASN A 399 -2.14 -1.25 13.19
CA ASN A 399 -3.52 -1.64 13.44
C ASN A 399 -4.37 -0.35 13.37
N PRO A 400 -5.26 -0.19 12.37
CA PRO A 400 -6.06 1.03 12.23
C PRO A 400 -7.08 1.23 13.36
N PHE A 401 -7.24 0.26 14.27
CA PHE A 401 -8.26 0.27 15.31
C PHE A 401 -7.70 0.49 16.70
N GLU A 402 -6.44 0.13 16.96
CA GLU A 402 -5.79 0.26 18.27
C GLU A 402 -4.27 0.28 18.17
N GLU A 403 -3.63 0.96 19.10
CA GLU A 403 -2.20 0.94 19.29
C GLU A 403 -1.73 -0.43 19.77
N MET A 404 -0.74 -1.03 19.10
CA MET A 404 -0.20 -2.33 19.44
C MET A 404 1.31 -2.27 19.69
N LYS A 405 1.79 -3.07 20.65
CA LYS A 405 3.23 -3.34 20.77
C LYS A 405 3.62 -4.42 19.80
N TRP A 406 4.65 -4.15 19.01
CA TRP A 406 5.14 -5.03 17.97
C TRP A 406 6.30 -5.89 18.43
N LEU A 407 6.22 -7.18 18.12
CA LEU A 407 7.28 -8.17 18.24
C LEU A 407 7.76 -8.56 16.86
N LYS A 408 9.07 -8.78 16.70
CA LYS A 408 9.66 -9.28 15.45
C LYS A 408 10.17 -10.68 15.66
N LEU A 409 9.70 -11.64 14.87
CA LEU A 409 10.28 -12.98 14.86
C LEU A 409 11.59 -12.98 14.09
N SER A 410 12.68 -13.37 14.75
CA SER A 410 14.02 -13.34 14.16
C SER A 410 14.98 -14.34 14.83
N HIS A 411 16.26 -14.27 14.45
CA HIS A 411 17.30 -15.06 15.08
C HIS A 411 17.81 -14.42 16.40
N SER A 412 18.42 -15.23 17.27
CA SER A 412 18.86 -14.84 18.61
C SER A 412 19.83 -13.64 18.65
N ASP A 413 20.64 -13.48 17.62
CA ASP A 413 21.65 -12.42 17.56
C ASP A 413 21.16 -11.14 16.85
N ASN A 414 19.89 -11.10 16.43
CA ASN A 414 19.35 -9.92 15.80
C ASN A 414 19.12 -8.82 16.84
N LYS A 415 19.48 -7.60 16.46
CA LYS A 415 19.20 -6.38 17.23
C LYS A 415 18.35 -5.47 16.37
N ASP A 416 17.18 -5.09 16.85
CA ASP A 416 16.30 -4.13 16.20
C ASP A 416 16.01 -3.01 17.20
N GLU A 417 16.25 -1.77 16.81
CA GLU A 417 16.06 -0.61 17.70
C GLU A 417 14.59 -0.21 17.82
N GLY A 418 13.73 -0.66 16.89
CA GLY A 418 12.32 -0.26 16.80
C GLY A 418 11.32 -1.30 17.31
N LYS A 419 11.70 -2.58 17.39
CA LYS A 419 10.79 -3.68 17.75
C LYS A 419 11.44 -4.62 18.75
N GLU A 420 10.64 -5.12 19.69
CA GLU A 420 11.07 -6.21 20.58
C GLU A 420 11.31 -7.49 19.75
N ILE A 421 12.48 -8.10 19.90
CA ILE A 421 12.83 -9.34 19.21
C ILE A 421 12.34 -10.54 20.02
N LEU A 422 11.54 -11.40 19.40
CA LEU A 422 11.28 -12.74 19.88
C LEU A 422 12.14 -13.72 19.07
N PRO A 423 13.22 -14.27 19.63
CA PRO A 423 14.08 -15.18 18.91
C PRO A 423 13.40 -16.54 18.72
N THR A 424 13.15 -16.91 17.47
CA THR A 424 12.52 -18.19 17.11
C THR A 424 13.49 -19.19 16.49
N TYR A 425 14.71 -18.75 16.17
CA TYR A 425 15.78 -19.62 15.64
C TYR A 425 17.18 -19.06 15.92
N ARG A 426 18.18 -19.94 15.83
CA ARG A 426 19.61 -19.58 15.83
C ARG A 426 20.17 -19.72 14.43
N LEU A 427 21.17 -18.89 14.12
CA LEU A 427 21.97 -19.00 12.90
C LEU A 427 23.32 -19.65 13.24
N ILE A 428 23.49 -20.88 12.81
CA ILE A 428 24.75 -21.61 12.98
C ILE A 428 25.61 -21.42 11.74
N PRO A 429 26.77 -20.76 11.80
CA PRO A 429 27.65 -20.58 10.66
C PRO A 429 28.04 -21.93 10.03
N VAL A 430 28.01 -22.01 8.71
CA VAL A 430 28.54 -23.17 7.99
C VAL A 430 29.89 -22.83 7.38
N GLU A 431 30.71 -23.87 7.15
CA GLU A 431 31.95 -23.72 6.42
C GLU A 431 31.66 -23.39 4.95
N LEU A 432 32.30 -22.34 4.43
CA LEU A 432 32.13 -21.92 3.06
C LEU A 432 33.04 -22.75 2.15
N SER A 433 32.46 -23.74 1.49
CA SER A 433 33.17 -24.59 0.52
C SER A 433 33.41 -23.93 -0.83
N LEU A 434 32.69 -22.82 -1.11
CA LEU A 434 32.76 -22.09 -2.37
C LEU A 434 33.63 -20.85 -2.23
N ASP A 435 34.73 -20.79 -3.01
CA ASP A 435 35.48 -19.56 -3.18
C ASP A 435 34.64 -18.54 -4.00
N ILE A 436 34.22 -17.48 -3.29
CA ILE A 436 33.41 -16.41 -3.88
C ILE A 436 34.25 -15.22 -4.36
N THR A 437 35.55 -15.21 -4.14
CA THR A 437 36.46 -14.08 -4.50
C THR A 437 36.59 -13.88 -6.00
N LYS A 438 36.28 -14.90 -6.78
CA LYS A 438 36.25 -14.86 -8.26
C LYS A 438 35.12 -14.06 -8.87
N TYR A 439 34.09 -13.74 -8.08
CA TYR A 439 32.95 -12.97 -8.56
C TYR A 439 33.18 -11.45 -8.41
N THR A 440 32.69 -10.68 -9.35
CA THR A 440 32.84 -9.22 -9.38
C THR A 440 31.56 -8.50 -8.99
N HIS A 441 30.42 -9.17 -9.08
CA HIS A 441 29.09 -8.64 -8.75
C HIS A 441 28.37 -9.58 -7.79
N PHE A 442 27.75 -9.00 -6.75
CA PHE A 442 27.09 -9.75 -5.70
C PHE A 442 25.67 -9.25 -5.50
N TYR A 443 24.71 -10.16 -5.31
CA TYR A 443 23.37 -9.84 -4.80
C TYR A 443 23.18 -10.44 -3.41
N TRP A 444 22.83 -9.62 -2.44
CA TRP A 444 22.70 -10.03 -1.04
C TRP A 444 21.24 -10.03 -0.59
N MET A 445 20.80 -11.17 -0.10
CA MET A 445 19.46 -11.35 0.44
C MET A 445 19.34 -11.01 1.93
N SER A 446 20.45 -10.85 2.62
CA SER A 446 20.47 -10.45 4.03
C SER A 446 21.81 -9.84 4.41
N SER A 447 21.76 -8.86 5.29
CA SER A 447 22.94 -8.26 5.93
C SER A 447 23.80 -9.28 6.66
N THR A 448 23.18 -10.26 7.34
CA THR A 448 23.90 -11.32 8.07
C THR A 448 24.75 -12.20 7.14
N ALA A 449 24.22 -12.54 5.95
CA ALA A 449 24.98 -13.29 4.94
C ALA A 449 26.17 -12.48 4.42
N PHE A 450 25.97 -11.19 4.14
CA PHE A 450 27.05 -10.29 3.74
C PHE A 450 28.14 -10.17 4.81
N LEU A 451 27.77 -9.90 6.06
CA LEU A 451 28.73 -9.81 7.18
C LEU A 451 29.54 -11.10 7.35
N ARG A 452 28.90 -12.26 7.21
CA ARG A 452 29.59 -13.54 7.25
C ARG A 452 30.56 -13.70 6.07
N ALA A 453 30.15 -13.31 4.86
CA ALA A 453 30.99 -13.41 3.68
C ALA A 453 32.24 -12.54 3.81
N ILE A 454 32.11 -11.27 4.20
CA ILE A 454 33.27 -10.36 4.38
C ILE A 454 34.18 -10.75 5.55
N SER A 455 33.66 -11.45 6.56
CA SER A 455 34.50 -11.96 7.66
C SER A 455 35.45 -13.07 7.20
N VAL A 456 35.12 -13.74 6.08
CA VAL A 456 35.95 -14.81 5.49
C VAL A 456 36.76 -14.31 4.30
N TYR A 457 36.14 -13.44 3.50
CA TYR A 457 36.67 -12.89 2.24
C TYR A 457 36.58 -11.36 2.23
N PRO A 458 37.40 -10.63 3.01
CA PRO A 458 37.31 -9.17 3.13
C PRO A 458 37.54 -8.42 1.82
N GLU A 459 38.25 -9.02 0.87
CA GLU A 459 38.51 -8.46 -0.47
C GLU A 459 37.26 -8.21 -1.29
N ILE A 460 36.15 -8.94 -1.03
CA ILE A 460 34.89 -8.75 -1.77
C ILE A 460 34.24 -7.38 -1.49
N LEU A 461 34.64 -6.68 -0.42
CA LEU A 461 34.19 -5.30 -0.16
C LEU A 461 34.45 -4.33 -1.32
N LYS A 462 35.43 -4.63 -2.18
CA LYS A 462 35.77 -3.84 -3.38
C LYS A 462 34.94 -4.21 -4.59
N ALA A 463 34.17 -5.29 -4.53
CA ALA A 463 33.28 -5.70 -5.59
C ALA A 463 32.03 -4.79 -5.71
N ARG A 464 31.21 -5.03 -6.71
CA ARG A 464 29.92 -4.35 -6.89
C ARG A 464 28.82 -5.13 -6.17
N HIS A 465 28.07 -4.44 -5.33
CA HIS A 465 27.06 -5.06 -4.49
C HIS A 465 25.65 -4.60 -4.88
N ALA A 466 24.74 -5.55 -4.95
CA ALA A 466 23.32 -5.33 -5.11
C ALA A 466 22.54 -5.98 -3.97
N THR A 467 21.34 -5.45 -3.69
CA THR A 467 20.48 -5.94 -2.61
C THR A 467 19.01 -5.73 -2.95
N GLY A 468 18.12 -6.29 -2.15
CA GLY A 468 16.75 -5.80 -2.06
C GLY A 468 16.71 -4.45 -1.33
N LEU A 469 15.54 -3.85 -1.27
CA LEU A 469 15.27 -2.58 -0.58
C LEU A 469 15.35 -2.73 0.96
N GLY A 470 15.66 -1.65 1.69
CA GLY A 470 15.63 -1.56 3.15
C GLY A 470 16.95 -1.90 3.86
N LYS A 471 16.88 -2.33 5.13
CA LYS A 471 18.03 -2.46 6.07
C LYS A 471 19.28 -3.18 5.52
N THR A 472 19.11 -4.13 4.61
CA THR A 472 20.24 -4.81 3.97
C THR A 472 21.00 -3.86 3.04
N HIS A 473 20.26 -3.04 2.28
CA HIS A 473 20.83 -2.01 1.43
C HIS A 473 21.60 -0.97 2.26
N ASP A 474 20.97 -0.47 3.33
CA ASP A 474 21.55 0.58 4.19
C ASP A 474 22.86 0.11 4.83
N LEU A 475 22.87 -1.11 5.39
CA LEU A 475 24.06 -1.68 6.00
C LEU A 475 25.19 -1.88 4.98
N ILE A 476 24.89 -2.47 3.82
CA ILE A 476 25.93 -2.74 2.83
C ILE A 476 26.46 -1.43 2.23
N SER A 477 25.59 -0.43 2.00
CA SER A 477 25.98 0.90 1.52
C SER A 477 26.91 1.63 2.50
N SER A 478 26.78 1.37 3.81
CA SER A 478 27.66 1.96 4.81
C SER A 478 29.06 1.32 4.88
N MET A 479 29.23 0.11 4.31
CA MET A 479 30.46 -0.68 4.41
C MET A 479 31.20 -0.89 3.09
N ALA A 480 30.46 -0.98 1.98
CA ALA A 480 31.02 -1.24 0.66
C ALA A 480 31.84 -0.06 0.13
N SER A 481 32.93 -0.34 -0.58
CA SER A 481 33.78 0.68 -1.19
C SER A 481 33.14 1.35 -2.41
N ASN A 482 32.20 0.65 -3.06
CA ASN A 482 31.46 1.12 -4.24
C ASN A 482 30.01 1.37 -3.87
N LYS A 483 29.32 2.17 -4.70
CA LYS A 483 27.86 2.35 -4.59
C LYS A 483 27.13 1.02 -4.69
N VAL A 484 26.09 0.85 -3.89
CA VAL A 484 25.26 -0.37 -3.83
C VAL A 484 24.01 -0.15 -4.66
N MET A 485 23.68 -1.10 -5.52
CA MET A 485 22.48 -1.02 -6.34
C MET A 485 21.31 -1.77 -5.68
N ALA A 486 20.15 -1.15 -5.66
CA ALA A 486 18.94 -1.76 -5.13
C ALA A 486 18.06 -2.34 -6.25
N PHE A 487 17.39 -3.45 -5.97
CA PHE A 487 16.42 -4.12 -6.83
C PHE A 487 15.16 -4.47 -6.03
N LEU A 488 14.06 -4.69 -6.68
CA LEU A 488 12.83 -5.12 -6.01
C LEU A 488 13.00 -6.50 -5.35
N ASP A 489 13.65 -7.41 -6.07
CA ASP A 489 13.96 -8.75 -5.58
C ASP A 489 15.12 -9.39 -6.39
N TYR A 490 15.41 -10.66 -6.11
CA TYR A 490 16.43 -11.41 -6.82
C TYR A 490 16.09 -11.66 -8.29
N GLN A 491 14.80 -11.78 -8.64
CA GLN A 491 14.39 -11.99 -10.03
C GLN A 491 14.59 -10.73 -10.89
N ASP A 492 14.29 -9.56 -10.30
CA ASP A 492 14.58 -8.27 -10.93
C ASP A 492 16.08 -8.08 -11.16
N TRP A 493 16.92 -8.48 -10.17
CA TRP A 493 18.37 -8.54 -10.35
C TRP A 493 18.79 -9.44 -11.52
N ILE A 494 18.28 -10.68 -11.58
CA ILE A 494 18.62 -11.62 -12.68
C ILE A 494 18.21 -11.07 -14.04
N SER A 495 17.02 -10.48 -14.14
CA SER A 495 16.56 -9.84 -15.36
C SER A 495 17.46 -8.67 -15.79
N ALA A 496 17.98 -7.90 -14.83
CA ALA A 496 18.95 -6.84 -15.10
C ALA A 496 20.30 -7.41 -15.58
N VAL A 497 20.78 -8.50 -14.94
CA VAL A 497 21.99 -9.21 -15.38
C VAL A 497 21.85 -9.69 -16.82
N GLU A 498 20.73 -10.32 -17.17
CA GLU A 498 20.50 -10.86 -18.53
C GLU A 498 20.48 -9.77 -19.61
N ARG A 499 19.98 -8.57 -19.26
CA ARG A 499 19.96 -7.42 -20.18
C ARG A 499 21.32 -6.78 -20.40
N ASN A 500 22.27 -6.95 -19.45
CA ASN A 500 23.56 -6.25 -19.44
C ASN A 500 24.78 -7.19 -19.56
N SER A 501 24.58 -8.51 -19.75
CA SER A 501 25.65 -9.52 -19.86
C SER A 501 25.97 -9.97 -21.28
#